data_3856133186bba886f66c2c06ede9a588
#
_entry.id   3856133186bba886f66c2c06ede9a588
#
_cell.length_a   1.000
_cell.length_b   1.000
_cell.length_c   1.000
_cell.angle_alpha   90.00
_cell.angle_beta   90.00
_cell.angle_gamma   90.00
#
_symmetry.space_group_name_H-M   'P 1'
#
loop_
_entity.id
_entity.type
_entity.pdbx_description
1 polymer ?
#
loop_
_entity_poly.entity_id
_entity_poly.type
_entity_poly.pdbx_seq_one_letter_code
_entity_poly.pdbx_strand_id
1 'polypeptide(L)'
;MREVKKNGKSYDRLIAAGYSVQEAKEKIGAVVIEEIYDVMKENQPYDEQRYAGALENMVRQCIDYEDTHEILTEWNKWDNLVQEGYETLVDQNFEKMIPLWWKTWEIFQKIVKTAEYKIGISGLMESQDYEYPIDAWLQDMEMELGNAGEHEKRVEFCRRILEMLDWSFDDGSNFKSAIGEELYAEGKAEQGRTWFEDWLKEEPHNQNALNVWSWCIQEEKGAEEAYKIIRREVIGVACTFKNEFLFGRAKLLAEKLGKSEDLEWIKSQLETFSKAVEKADLISKRSLPLRQWEKIQEMLWKKTVREIS
;
A
#
# COMPACT_ATOMS: atom_id res chain seq x y z
N MET A 1 -20.85 41.74 7.20
CA MET A 1 -21.62 40.93 8.18
C MET A 1 -22.62 39.95 7.54
N ARG A 2 -23.23 40.21 6.37
CA ARG A 2 -24.13 39.24 5.68
C ARG A 2 -23.41 38.08 5.01
N GLU A 3 -22.22 38.28 4.43
CA GLU A 3 -21.39 37.21 3.80
C GLU A 3 -20.95 36.12 4.79
N VAL A 4 -20.51 36.53 5.98
CA VAL A 4 -20.13 35.59 7.06
C VAL A 4 -21.28 34.69 7.46
N LYS A 5 -22.54 35.19 7.35
CA LYS A 5 -23.74 34.38 7.66
C LYS A 5 -24.08 33.35 6.57
N LYS A 6 -23.77 33.63 5.28
CA LYS A 6 -24.04 32.69 4.17
C LYS A 6 -23.02 31.56 4.14
N ASN A 7 -21.73 31.90 4.28
CA ASN A 7 -20.67 30.91 4.41
C ASN A 7 -20.88 29.99 5.61
N GLY A 8 -21.33 30.56 6.75
CA GLY A 8 -21.69 29.78 7.93
C GLY A 8 -22.78 28.75 7.66
N LYS A 9 -23.84 29.11 6.91
CA LYS A 9 -24.91 28.15 6.56
C LYS A 9 -24.43 27.03 5.63
N SER A 10 -23.61 27.35 4.63
CA SER A 10 -23.04 26.36 3.71
C SER A 10 -22.07 25.44 4.46
N TYR A 11 -21.25 26.00 5.33
CA TYR A 11 -20.37 25.24 6.22
C TYR A 11 -21.16 24.29 7.13
N ASP A 12 -22.19 24.79 7.86
CA ASP A 12 -23.00 23.96 8.75
C ASP A 12 -23.68 22.80 8.01
N ARG A 13 -24.12 23.04 6.76
CA ARG A 13 -24.74 22.02 5.91
C ARG A 13 -23.74 20.95 5.47
N LEU A 14 -22.50 21.33 5.13
CA LEU A 14 -21.44 20.39 4.78
C LEU A 14 -21.03 19.54 6.00
N ILE A 15 -20.89 20.17 7.18
CA ILE A 15 -20.61 19.43 8.42
C ILE A 15 -21.75 18.46 8.76
N ALA A 16 -23.01 18.90 8.63
CA ALA A 16 -24.17 18.05 8.82
C ALA A 16 -24.26 16.90 7.82
N ALA A 17 -23.69 17.08 6.62
CA ALA A 17 -23.54 16.06 5.57
C ALA A 17 -22.32 15.15 5.79
N GLY A 18 -21.57 15.30 6.89
CA GLY A 18 -20.46 14.39 7.24
C GLY A 18 -19.08 14.85 6.78
N TYR A 19 -18.96 16.00 6.11
CA TYR A 19 -17.65 16.54 5.72
C TYR A 19 -16.86 17.01 6.97
N SER A 20 -15.55 16.75 6.97
CA SER A 20 -14.66 17.30 8.00
C SER A 20 -14.61 18.83 7.94
N VAL A 21 -14.14 19.45 9.03
CA VAL A 21 -13.92 20.90 9.11
C VAL A 21 -13.00 21.40 7.99
N GLN A 22 -11.98 20.62 7.66
CA GLN A 22 -11.01 20.97 6.63
C GLN A 22 -11.62 20.91 5.23
N GLU A 23 -12.28 19.83 4.88
CA GLU A 23 -12.96 19.65 3.58
C GLU A 23 -14.04 20.69 3.35
N ALA A 24 -14.86 20.99 4.36
CA ALA A 24 -15.88 22.02 4.26
C ALA A 24 -15.26 23.40 3.97
N LYS A 25 -14.13 23.73 4.59
CA LYS A 25 -13.39 24.97 4.32
C LYS A 25 -12.78 24.99 2.94
N GLU A 26 -12.21 23.90 2.46
CA GLU A 26 -11.62 23.80 1.12
C GLU A 26 -12.67 23.94 0.02
N LYS A 27 -13.80 23.27 0.15
CA LYS A 27 -14.92 23.39 -0.80
C LYS A 27 -15.47 24.82 -0.88
N ILE A 28 -15.67 25.46 0.26
CA ILE A 28 -16.11 26.87 0.31
C ILE A 28 -15.01 27.79 -0.27
N GLY A 29 -13.74 27.51 0.06
CA GLY A 29 -12.59 28.25 -0.43
C GLY A 29 -12.45 28.22 -1.95
N ALA A 30 -12.72 27.08 -2.57
CA ALA A 30 -12.73 26.96 -4.03
C ALA A 30 -13.73 27.92 -4.68
N VAL A 31 -14.98 27.99 -4.17
CA VAL A 31 -16.01 28.93 -4.67
C VAL A 31 -15.60 30.39 -4.47
N VAL A 32 -14.95 30.69 -3.33
CA VAL A 32 -14.40 32.04 -3.09
C VAL A 32 -13.32 32.41 -4.11
N ILE A 33 -12.42 31.47 -4.42
CA ILE A 33 -11.35 31.68 -5.40
C ILE A 33 -11.91 31.91 -6.81
N GLU A 34 -12.93 31.17 -7.22
CA GLU A 34 -13.61 31.38 -8.51
C GLU A 34 -14.23 32.76 -8.60
N GLU A 35 -14.95 33.22 -7.59
CA GLU A 35 -15.53 34.55 -7.56
C GLU A 35 -14.45 35.66 -7.59
N ILE A 36 -13.35 35.49 -6.85
CA ILE A 36 -12.21 36.43 -6.89
C ILE A 36 -11.60 36.44 -8.29
N TYR A 37 -11.48 35.29 -8.94
CA TYR A 37 -10.96 35.22 -10.31
C TYR A 37 -11.83 35.99 -11.30
N ASP A 38 -13.17 35.81 -11.25
CA ASP A 38 -14.12 36.52 -12.12
C ASP A 38 -14.07 38.05 -11.93
N VAL A 39 -13.98 38.48 -10.67
CA VAL A 39 -13.85 39.90 -10.34
C VAL A 39 -12.54 40.50 -10.87
N MET A 40 -11.42 39.77 -10.69
CA MET A 40 -10.10 40.31 -11.03
C MET A 40 -9.73 40.18 -12.50
N LYS A 41 -10.05 39.06 -13.14
CA LYS A 41 -9.63 38.73 -14.51
C LYS A 41 -10.64 39.21 -15.55
N GLU A 42 -11.93 39.04 -15.28
CA GLU A 42 -12.98 39.43 -16.20
C GLU A 42 -13.52 40.82 -15.94
N ASN A 43 -12.95 41.53 -14.97
CA ASN A 43 -13.34 42.86 -14.55
C ASN A 43 -14.84 42.96 -14.23
N GLN A 44 -15.41 41.87 -13.71
CA GLN A 44 -16.80 41.79 -13.31
C GLN A 44 -16.95 42.36 -11.88
N PRO A 45 -17.98 43.14 -11.59
CA PRO A 45 -18.24 43.55 -10.21
C PRO A 45 -18.63 42.32 -9.37
N TYR A 46 -18.29 42.35 -8.09
CA TYR A 46 -18.77 41.33 -7.14
C TYR A 46 -20.30 41.26 -7.17
N ASP A 47 -20.82 40.03 -7.36
CA ASP A 47 -22.25 39.73 -7.40
C ASP A 47 -22.62 38.78 -6.28
N GLU A 48 -23.31 39.31 -5.27
CA GLU A 48 -23.76 38.54 -4.12
C GLU A 48 -24.70 37.38 -4.51
N GLN A 49 -25.51 37.56 -5.57
CA GLN A 49 -26.44 36.52 -6.01
C GLN A 49 -25.73 35.40 -6.75
N ARG A 50 -24.77 35.73 -7.61
CA ARG A 50 -23.90 34.75 -8.29
C ARG A 50 -23.11 33.93 -7.30
N TYR A 51 -22.42 34.57 -6.36
CA TYR A 51 -21.67 33.90 -5.30
C TYR A 51 -22.54 32.98 -4.42
N ALA A 52 -23.72 33.50 -3.99
CA ALA A 52 -24.67 32.69 -3.22
C ALA A 52 -25.21 31.49 -4.01
N GLY A 53 -25.45 31.67 -5.32
CA GLY A 53 -25.86 30.60 -6.22
C GLY A 53 -24.78 29.55 -6.41
N ALA A 54 -23.52 29.95 -6.58
CA ALA A 54 -22.38 29.06 -6.67
C ALA A 54 -22.17 28.24 -5.38
N LEU A 55 -22.27 28.87 -4.21
CA LEU A 55 -22.25 28.18 -2.91
C LEU A 55 -23.40 27.17 -2.76
N GLU A 56 -24.62 27.56 -3.11
CA GLU A 56 -25.76 26.65 -3.03
C GLU A 56 -25.64 25.48 -3.99
N ASN A 57 -25.16 25.73 -5.23
CA ASN A 57 -24.91 24.66 -6.19
C ASN A 57 -23.81 23.70 -5.71
N MET A 58 -22.71 24.23 -5.18
CA MET A 58 -21.63 23.42 -4.61
C MET A 58 -22.17 22.56 -3.45
N VAL A 59 -22.90 23.15 -2.50
CA VAL A 59 -23.50 22.42 -1.37
C VAL A 59 -24.49 21.38 -1.89
N ARG A 60 -25.32 21.72 -2.89
CA ARG A 60 -26.25 20.76 -3.51
C ARG A 60 -25.51 19.61 -4.16
N GLN A 61 -24.48 19.88 -4.97
CA GLN A 61 -23.64 18.84 -5.57
C GLN A 61 -22.97 17.94 -4.51
N CYS A 62 -22.63 18.48 -3.34
CA CYS A 62 -22.07 17.71 -2.24
C CYS A 62 -23.13 16.89 -1.46
N ILE A 63 -24.38 17.33 -1.42
CA ILE A 63 -25.45 16.74 -0.58
C ILE A 63 -26.46 15.92 -1.40
N ASP A 64 -26.80 16.31 -2.65
CA ASP A 64 -27.75 15.59 -3.52
C ASP A 64 -27.18 14.27 -4.06
N TYR A 65 -25.89 13.98 -3.79
CA TYR A 65 -25.34 12.64 -3.90
C TYR A 65 -25.67 11.88 -2.59
N GLU A 66 -26.88 11.36 -2.46
CA GLU A 66 -27.26 10.45 -1.34
C GLU A 66 -26.24 9.31 -1.20
N ASP A 67 -25.74 8.79 -2.34
CA ASP A 67 -24.66 7.80 -2.40
C ASP A 67 -23.33 8.31 -1.81
N THR A 68 -22.97 9.59 -2.03
CA THR A 68 -21.72 10.16 -1.53
C THR A 68 -21.74 10.33 -0.01
N HIS A 69 -22.89 10.67 0.56
CA HIS A 69 -23.04 10.81 2.01
C HIS A 69 -22.95 9.45 2.71
N GLU A 70 -23.54 8.41 2.14
CA GLU A 70 -23.44 7.04 2.68
C GLU A 70 -21.98 6.57 2.63
N ILE A 71 -21.27 6.79 1.52
CA ILE A 71 -19.86 6.43 1.35
C ILE A 71 -18.97 7.16 2.35
N LEU A 72 -19.10 8.47 2.53
CA LEU A 72 -18.35 9.24 3.54
C LEU A 72 -18.63 8.77 4.96
N THR A 73 -19.87 8.42 5.26
CA THR A 73 -20.24 7.87 6.58
C THR A 73 -19.59 6.51 6.80
N GLU A 74 -19.54 5.65 5.79
CA GLU A 74 -18.89 4.33 5.88
C GLU A 74 -17.36 4.48 5.99
N TRP A 75 -16.71 5.44 5.28
CA TRP A 75 -15.29 5.73 5.45
C TRP A 75 -14.96 6.24 6.86
N ASN A 76 -15.76 7.13 7.44
CA ASN A 76 -15.57 7.59 8.81
C ASN A 76 -15.72 6.46 9.83
N LYS A 77 -16.66 5.55 9.62
CA LYS A 77 -16.81 4.35 10.46
C LYS A 77 -15.60 3.43 10.33
N TRP A 78 -15.11 3.25 9.11
CA TRP A 78 -13.93 2.45 8.81
C TRP A 78 -12.71 3.00 9.56
N ASP A 79 -12.41 4.30 9.42
CA ASP A 79 -11.27 4.96 10.06
C ASP A 79 -11.31 4.84 11.59
N ASN A 80 -12.45 5.14 12.21
CA ASN A 80 -12.62 5.00 13.66
C ASN A 80 -12.35 3.55 14.14
N LEU A 81 -12.81 2.55 13.39
CA LEU A 81 -12.60 1.15 13.75
C LEU A 81 -11.18 0.69 13.50
N VAL A 82 -10.48 1.24 12.49
CA VAL A 82 -9.04 1.02 12.29
C VAL A 82 -8.27 1.54 13.49
N GLN A 83 -8.52 2.78 13.92
CA GLN A 83 -7.88 3.41 15.07
C GLN A 83 -8.13 2.62 16.36
N GLU A 84 -9.40 2.26 16.65
CA GLU A 84 -9.74 1.42 17.82
C GLU A 84 -9.00 0.07 17.78
N GLY A 85 -8.83 -0.51 16.59
CA GLY A 85 -8.09 -1.74 16.41
C GLY A 85 -6.61 -1.60 16.74
N TYR A 86 -5.96 -0.53 16.27
CA TYR A 86 -4.56 -0.25 16.62
C TYR A 86 -4.36 0.03 18.12
N GLU A 87 -5.28 0.74 18.78
CA GLU A 87 -5.25 0.91 20.24
C GLU A 87 -5.32 -0.45 20.94
N THR A 88 -6.20 -1.34 20.46
CA THR A 88 -6.35 -2.70 21.00
C THR A 88 -5.11 -3.56 20.76
N LEU A 89 -4.43 -3.36 19.63
CA LEU A 89 -3.16 -4.04 19.30
C LEU A 89 -2.02 -3.59 20.22
N VAL A 90 -1.92 -2.30 20.53
CA VAL A 90 -0.94 -1.76 21.51
C VAL A 90 -1.11 -2.43 22.87
N ASP A 91 -2.35 -2.70 23.28
CA ASP A 91 -2.68 -3.42 24.50
C ASP A 91 -2.45 -4.96 24.41
N GLN A 92 -2.00 -5.45 23.25
CA GLN A 92 -1.82 -6.89 22.94
C GLN A 92 -3.09 -7.73 23.14
N ASN A 93 -4.25 -7.14 22.94
CA ASN A 93 -5.55 -7.81 23.11
C ASN A 93 -6.09 -8.30 21.75
N PHE A 94 -5.47 -9.37 21.22
CA PHE A 94 -5.81 -9.98 19.92
C PHE A 94 -7.24 -10.53 19.88
N GLU A 95 -7.77 -11.02 20.99
CA GLU A 95 -9.14 -11.55 21.07
C GLU A 95 -10.19 -10.46 20.78
N LYS A 96 -9.90 -9.22 21.13
CA LYS A 96 -10.75 -8.07 20.83
C LYS A 96 -10.44 -7.47 19.46
N MET A 97 -9.16 -7.38 19.11
CA MET A 97 -8.67 -6.74 17.87
C MET A 97 -9.16 -7.46 16.61
N ILE A 98 -9.03 -8.80 16.53
CA ILE A 98 -9.39 -9.56 15.32
C ILE A 98 -10.87 -9.39 14.94
N PRO A 99 -11.87 -9.56 15.84
CA PRO A 99 -13.27 -9.32 15.50
C PRO A 99 -13.54 -7.88 15.05
N LEU A 100 -12.85 -6.91 15.66
CA LEU A 100 -12.99 -5.49 15.35
C LEU A 100 -12.48 -5.20 13.92
N TRP A 101 -11.26 -5.62 13.59
CA TRP A 101 -10.70 -5.44 12.26
C TRP A 101 -11.41 -6.28 11.20
N TRP A 102 -11.99 -7.43 11.55
CA TRP A 102 -12.84 -8.18 10.62
C TRP A 102 -14.09 -7.40 10.24
N LYS A 103 -14.72 -6.75 11.20
CA LYS A 103 -15.84 -5.84 10.94
C LYS A 103 -15.41 -4.63 10.09
N THR A 104 -14.23 -4.09 10.36
CA THR A 104 -13.63 -3.02 9.54
C THR A 104 -13.42 -3.47 8.11
N TRP A 105 -12.96 -4.71 7.92
CA TRP A 105 -12.82 -5.34 6.61
C TRP A 105 -14.16 -5.48 5.86
N GLU A 106 -15.23 -5.83 6.54
CA GLU A 106 -16.57 -5.90 5.93
C GLU A 106 -17.04 -4.52 5.43
N ILE A 107 -16.76 -3.47 6.19
CA ILE A 107 -17.05 -2.09 5.78
C ILE A 107 -16.20 -1.70 4.57
N PHE A 108 -14.90 -1.97 4.59
CA PHE A 108 -14.00 -1.71 3.47
C PHE A 108 -14.47 -2.38 2.19
N GLN A 109 -14.84 -3.67 2.26
CA GLN A 109 -15.39 -4.38 1.11
C GLN A 109 -16.68 -3.73 0.56
N LYS A 110 -17.55 -3.25 1.45
CA LYS A 110 -18.78 -2.55 1.05
C LYS A 110 -18.44 -1.27 0.29
N ILE A 111 -17.52 -0.46 0.81
CA ILE A 111 -17.09 0.79 0.18
C ILE A 111 -16.48 0.53 -1.20
N VAL A 112 -15.52 -0.38 -1.30
CA VAL A 112 -14.84 -0.67 -2.58
C VAL A 112 -15.81 -1.23 -3.63
N LYS A 113 -16.82 -2.00 -3.24
CA LYS A 113 -17.85 -2.51 -4.16
C LYS A 113 -18.76 -1.45 -4.75
N THR A 114 -18.86 -0.26 -4.15
CA THR A 114 -19.66 0.84 -4.71
C THR A 114 -18.99 1.51 -5.90
N ALA A 115 -17.68 1.29 -6.11
CA ALA A 115 -16.97 1.82 -7.25
C ALA A 115 -17.40 1.10 -8.55
N GLU A 116 -17.57 1.86 -9.63
CA GLU A 116 -17.95 1.33 -10.95
C GLU A 116 -16.83 0.49 -11.60
N TYR A 117 -15.59 0.63 -11.12
CA TYR A 117 -14.39 -0.06 -11.61
C TYR A 117 -13.48 -0.44 -10.45
N LYS A 118 -12.58 -1.39 -10.69
CA LYS A 118 -11.57 -1.76 -9.69
C LYS A 118 -10.61 -0.59 -9.45
N ILE A 119 -10.41 -0.26 -8.20
CA ILE A 119 -9.51 0.81 -7.74
C ILE A 119 -8.25 0.15 -7.19
N GLY A 120 -7.07 0.71 -7.51
CA GLY A 120 -5.80 0.33 -6.87
C GLY A 120 -5.67 0.94 -5.46
N ILE A 121 -4.83 0.36 -4.63
CA ILE A 121 -4.55 0.88 -3.28
C ILE A 121 -4.05 2.34 -3.36
N SER A 122 -3.13 2.63 -4.27
CA SER A 122 -2.60 3.99 -4.49
C SER A 122 -3.72 4.99 -4.78
N GLY A 123 -4.71 4.62 -5.57
CA GLY A 123 -5.87 5.47 -5.88
C GLY A 123 -6.79 5.71 -4.67
N LEU A 124 -6.94 4.71 -3.80
CA LEU A 124 -7.69 4.84 -2.56
C LEU A 124 -7.01 5.78 -1.56
N MET A 125 -5.67 5.81 -1.56
CA MET A 125 -4.87 6.64 -0.65
C MET A 125 -4.79 8.11 -1.09
N GLU A 126 -4.86 8.40 -2.39
CA GLU A 126 -4.74 9.78 -2.90
C GLU A 126 -5.84 10.73 -2.41
N SER A 127 -6.99 10.20 -2.04
CA SER A 127 -8.18 10.98 -1.70
C SER A 127 -8.38 11.24 -0.21
N GLN A 128 -7.56 10.63 0.68
CA GLN A 128 -7.86 10.59 2.12
C GLN A 128 -6.60 10.80 2.97
N ASP A 129 -6.74 11.59 4.03
CA ASP A 129 -5.69 11.86 5.04
C ASP A 129 -6.07 11.10 6.34
N TYR A 130 -5.88 9.77 6.31
CA TYR A 130 -6.12 8.91 7.48
C TYR A 130 -4.90 8.86 8.39
N GLU A 131 -5.12 8.70 9.70
CA GLU A 131 -4.03 8.50 10.67
C GLU A 131 -3.24 7.22 10.36
N TYR A 132 -3.95 6.16 9.94
CA TYR A 132 -3.36 4.90 9.50
C TYR A 132 -3.64 4.69 8.01
N PRO A 133 -2.61 4.68 7.14
CA PRO A 133 -2.77 4.46 5.72
C PRO A 133 -3.45 3.11 5.42
N ILE A 134 -4.30 3.08 4.39
CA ILE A 134 -5.07 1.88 4.02
C ILE A 134 -4.14 0.71 3.71
N ASP A 135 -3.07 0.94 2.97
CA ASP A 135 -2.09 -0.09 2.60
C ASP A 135 -1.39 -0.69 3.81
N ALA A 136 -1.00 0.13 4.78
CA ALA A 136 -0.41 -0.33 6.04
C ALA A 136 -1.40 -1.18 6.83
N TRP A 137 -2.64 -0.69 7.01
CA TRP A 137 -3.67 -1.45 7.72
C TRP A 137 -3.98 -2.80 7.06
N LEU A 138 -4.04 -2.86 5.72
CA LEU A 138 -4.27 -4.12 5.01
C LEU A 138 -3.14 -5.13 5.23
N GLN A 139 -1.89 -4.67 5.26
CA GLN A 139 -0.73 -5.53 5.56
C GLN A 139 -0.71 -5.97 7.02
N ASP A 140 -0.97 -5.05 7.95
CA ASP A 140 -1.01 -5.35 9.38
C ASP A 140 -2.15 -6.33 9.70
N MET A 141 -3.32 -6.18 9.08
CA MET A 141 -4.43 -7.12 9.24
C MET A 141 -4.07 -8.52 8.75
N GLU A 142 -3.41 -8.64 7.58
CA GLU A 142 -2.92 -9.93 7.07
C GLU A 142 -1.97 -10.59 8.07
N MET A 143 -0.98 -9.83 8.56
CA MET A 143 0.03 -10.31 9.50
C MET A 143 -0.61 -10.73 10.83
N GLU A 144 -1.52 -9.94 11.38
CA GLU A 144 -2.15 -10.22 12.69
C GLU A 144 -3.15 -11.38 12.62
N LEU A 145 -3.80 -11.61 11.49
CA LEU A 145 -4.57 -12.85 11.27
C LEU A 145 -3.66 -14.08 11.35
N GLY A 146 -2.46 -14.01 10.77
CA GLY A 146 -1.44 -15.06 10.88
C GLY A 146 -0.96 -15.26 12.32
N ASN A 147 -0.60 -14.18 13.01
CA ASN A 147 -0.12 -14.19 14.41
C ASN A 147 -1.17 -14.77 15.37
N ALA A 148 -2.45 -14.49 15.12
CA ALA A 148 -3.55 -15.02 15.92
C ALA A 148 -3.92 -16.48 15.58
N GLY A 149 -3.30 -17.08 14.56
CA GLY A 149 -3.64 -18.43 14.09
C GLY A 149 -4.98 -18.52 13.36
N GLU A 150 -5.50 -17.41 12.87
CA GLU A 150 -6.76 -17.34 12.10
C GLU A 150 -6.52 -17.67 10.61
N HIS A 151 -5.92 -18.85 10.35
CA HIS A 151 -5.40 -19.27 9.04
C HIS A 151 -6.45 -19.20 7.91
N GLU A 152 -7.65 -19.70 8.15
CA GLU A 152 -8.73 -19.68 7.15
C GLU A 152 -9.15 -18.26 6.80
N LYS A 153 -9.28 -17.37 7.80
CA LYS A 153 -9.60 -15.95 7.60
C LYS A 153 -8.47 -15.23 6.88
N ARG A 154 -7.21 -15.54 7.18
CA ARG A 154 -6.04 -14.98 6.50
C ARG A 154 -6.08 -15.27 5.00
N VAL A 155 -6.33 -16.53 4.63
CA VAL A 155 -6.46 -16.92 3.21
C VAL A 155 -7.67 -16.28 2.55
N GLU A 156 -8.83 -16.26 3.22
CA GLU A 156 -10.04 -15.60 2.70
C GLU A 156 -9.78 -14.12 2.44
N PHE A 157 -9.22 -13.42 3.41
CA PHE A 157 -8.86 -12.00 3.32
C PHE A 157 -7.91 -11.74 2.14
N CYS A 158 -6.80 -12.49 2.05
CA CYS A 158 -5.81 -12.33 0.98
C CYS A 158 -6.38 -12.58 -0.42
N ARG A 159 -7.19 -13.64 -0.58
CA ARG A 159 -7.86 -13.93 -1.86
C ARG A 159 -8.81 -12.82 -2.24
N ARG A 160 -9.61 -12.36 -1.29
CA ARG A 160 -10.63 -11.36 -1.54
C ARG A 160 -10.01 -10.01 -1.93
N ILE A 161 -8.93 -9.59 -1.26
CA ILE A 161 -8.25 -8.34 -1.59
C ILE A 161 -7.59 -8.38 -2.96
N LEU A 162 -6.98 -9.52 -3.33
CA LEU A 162 -6.41 -9.74 -4.67
C LEU A 162 -7.49 -9.71 -5.78
N GLU A 163 -8.70 -10.16 -5.48
CA GLU A 163 -9.84 -10.14 -6.42
C GLU A 163 -10.46 -8.74 -6.56
N MET A 164 -10.53 -7.98 -5.46
CA MET A 164 -11.29 -6.73 -5.39
C MET A 164 -10.54 -5.53 -5.95
N LEU A 165 -9.24 -5.45 -5.72
CA LEU A 165 -8.43 -4.29 -6.08
C LEU A 165 -7.74 -4.47 -7.44
N ASP A 166 -7.38 -3.33 -8.05
CA ASP A 166 -6.52 -3.30 -9.23
C ASP A 166 -5.04 -3.29 -8.82
N TRP A 167 -4.30 -4.31 -9.26
CA TRP A 167 -2.89 -4.50 -8.96
C TRP A 167 -1.98 -4.13 -10.15
N SER A 168 -2.49 -3.41 -11.15
CA SER A 168 -1.71 -3.02 -12.33
C SER A 168 -0.53 -2.09 -11.99
N PHE A 169 -0.65 -1.32 -10.91
CA PHE A 169 0.36 -0.35 -10.47
C PHE A 169 0.83 -0.57 -9.02
N ASP A 170 0.15 -1.43 -8.28
CA ASP A 170 0.45 -1.76 -6.88
C ASP A 170 0.97 -3.20 -6.78
N ASP A 171 1.73 -3.51 -5.73
CA ASP A 171 2.31 -4.83 -5.50
C ASP A 171 1.48 -5.67 -4.52
N GLY A 172 0.80 -6.69 -5.03
CA GLY A 172 0.03 -7.67 -4.24
C GLY A 172 0.83 -8.86 -3.73
N SER A 173 2.15 -8.86 -3.88
CA SER A 173 3.02 -10.01 -3.58
C SER A 173 2.93 -10.51 -2.15
N ASN A 174 2.73 -9.61 -1.16
CA ASN A 174 2.58 -10.01 0.24
C ASN A 174 1.34 -10.90 0.44
N PHE A 175 0.20 -10.53 -0.14
CA PHE A 175 -1.03 -11.32 -0.03
C PHE A 175 -0.95 -12.63 -0.80
N LYS A 176 -0.27 -12.65 -1.96
CA LYS A 176 0.02 -13.89 -2.70
C LYS A 176 0.93 -14.82 -1.88
N SER A 177 1.94 -14.25 -1.20
CA SER A 177 2.86 -14.98 -0.32
C SER A 177 2.13 -15.64 0.84
N ALA A 178 1.27 -14.89 1.52
CA ALA A 178 0.49 -15.39 2.66
C ALA A 178 -0.38 -16.60 2.28
N ILE A 179 -1.04 -16.57 1.11
CA ILE A 179 -1.81 -17.73 0.63
C ILE A 179 -0.90 -18.97 0.44
N GLY A 180 0.26 -18.76 -0.17
CA GLY A 180 1.22 -19.86 -0.40
C GLY A 180 1.75 -20.45 0.91
N GLU A 181 2.11 -19.60 1.88
CA GLU A 181 2.56 -20.01 3.21
C GLU A 181 1.51 -20.85 3.93
N GLU A 182 0.26 -20.40 3.95
CA GLU A 182 -0.82 -21.11 4.63
C GLU A 182 -1.10 -22.48 4.01
N LEU A 183 -1.01 -22.61 2.68
CA LEU A 183 -1.14 -23.91 2.03
C LEU A 183 -0.08 -24.91 2.51
N TYR A 184 1.16 -24.46 2.75
CA TYR A 184 2.21 -25.31 3.33
C TYR A 184 1.96 -25.57 4.81
N ALA A 185 1.57 -24.57 5.59
CA ALA A 185 1.28 -24.71 7.01
C ALA A 185 0.13 -25.69 7.30
N GLU A 186 -0.88 -25.73 6.42
CA GLU A 186 -1.99 -26.69 6.48
C GLU A 186 -1.61 -28.11 5.99
N GLY A 187 -0.35 -28.35 5.61
CA GLY A 187 0.10 -29.62 5.06
C GLY A 187 -0.33 -29.89 3.60
N LYS A 188 -0.81 -28.86 2.90
CA LYS A 188 -1.23 -28.92 1.48
C LYS A 188 -0.07 -28.55 0.55
N ALA A 189 1.11 -29.11 0.79
CA ALA A 189 2.36 -28.75 0.11
C ALA A 189 2.30 -28.80 -1.44
N GLU A 190 1.57 -29.77 -2.02
CA GLU A 190 1.36 -29.84 -3.47
C GLU A 190 0.58 -28.64 -4.01
N GLN A 191 -0.46 -28.19 -3.29
CA GLN A 191 -1.22 -27.03 -3.67
C GLN A 191 -0.39 -25.75 -3.49
N GLY A 192 0.39 -25.65 -2.41
CA GLY A 192 1.33 -24.55 -2.19
C GLY A 192 2.38 -24.47 -3.30
N ARG A 193 2.94 -25.60 -3.72
CA ARG A 193 3.88 -25.67 -4.85
C ARG A 193 3.25 -25.18 -6.14
N THR A 194 2.07 -25.70 -6.48
CA THR A 194 1.34 -25.26 -7.68
C THR A 194 1.07 -23.76 -7.64
N TRP A 195 0.69 -23.23 -6.47
CA TRP A 195 0.45 -21.80 -6.28
C TRP A 195 1.67 -20.93 -6.64
N PHE A 196 2.86 -21.28 -6.09
CA PHE A 196 4.08 -20.55 -6.38
C PHE A 196 4.58 -20.77 -7.82
N GLU A 197 4.43 -21.98 -8.38
CA GLU A 197 4.79 -22.26 -9.76
C GLU A 197 3.92 -21.49 -10.74
N ASP A 198 2.62 -21.38 -10.51
CA ASP A 198 1.71 -20.61 -11.36
C ASP A 198 2.00 -19.11 -11.25
N TRP A 199 2.25 -18.60 -10.05
CA TRP A 199 2.67 -17.21 -9.87
C TRP A 199 4.00 -16.92 -10.61
N LEU A 200 4.98 -17.79 -10.49
CA LEU A 200 6.29 -17.62 -11.18
C LEU A 200 6.23 -17.87 -12.70
N LYS A 201 5.17 -18.46 -13.25
CA LYS A 201 4.93 -18.44 -14.70
C LYS A 201 4.56 -17.06 -15.21
N GLU A 202 3.79 -16.31 -14.42
CA GLU A 202 3.39 -14.94 -14.74
C GLU A 202 4.51 -13.94 -14.44
N GLU A 203 5.21 -14.12 -13.30
CA GLU A 203 6.24 -13.24 -12.78
C GLU A 203 7.54 -14.03 -12.47
N PRO A 204 8.33 -14.45 -13.48
CA PRO A 204 9.42 -15.43 -13.32
C PRO A 204 10.51 -15.04 -12.29
N HIS A 205 10.71 -13.74 -12.07
CA HIS A 205 11.75 -13.20 -11.18
C HIS A 205 11.17 -12.47 -9.96
N ASN A 206 9.92 -12.75 -9.60
CA ASN A 206 9.32 -12.12 -8.42
C ASN A 206 10.06 -12.57 -7.17
N GLN A 207 10.77 -11.63 -6.53
CA GLN A 207 11.62 -11.94 -5.38
C GLN A 207 10.82 -12.39 -4.15
N ASN A 208 9.60 -11.87 -3.95
CA ASN A 208 8.75 -12.27 -2.83
C ASN A 208 8.31 -13.72 -2.99
N ALA A 209 7.83 -14.10 -4.19
CA ALA A 209 7.47 -15.48 -4.51
C ALA A 209 8.63 -16.45 -4.24
N LEU A 210 9.80 -16.16 -4.80
CA LEU A 210 10.99 -17.01 -4.68
C LEU A 210 11.48 -17.10 -3.23
N ASN A 211 11.52 -15.95 -2.53
CA ASN A 211 11.97 -15.90 -1.14
C ASN A 211 11.07 -16.73 -0.24
N VAL A 212 9.76 -16.45 -0.26
CA VAL A 212 8.80 -17.13 0.61
C VAL A 212 8.69 -18.61 0.27
N TRP A 213 8.60 -18.97 -1.02
CA TRP A 213 8.60 -20.37 -1.43
C TRP A 213 9.85 -21.11 -0.97
N SER A 214 11.02 -20.46 -0.99
CA SER A 214 12.25 -21.09 -0.48
C SER A 214 12.18 -21.42 1.02
N TRP A 215 11.47 -20.62 1.82
CA TRP A 215 11.23 -20.95 3.23
C TRP A 215 10.32 -22.19 3.36
N CYS A 216 9.22 -22.22 2.64
CA CYS A 216 8.31 -23.36 2.63
C CYS A 216 9.01 -24.66 2.18
N ILE A 217 9.81 -24.61 1.12
CA ILE A 217 10.59 -25.75 0.65
C ILE A 217 11.67 -26.17 1.65
N GLN A 218 12.29 -25.22 2.37
CA GLN A 218 13.26 -25.57 3.41
C GLN A 218 12.61 -26.38 4.54
N GLU A 219 11.40 -26.02 4.95
CA GLU A 219 10.64 -26.77 5.97
C GLU A 219 10.22 -28.16 5.45
N GLU A 220 9.77 -28.26 4.20
CA GLU A 220 9.29 -29.50 3.59
C GLU A 220 10.42 -30.45 3.21
N LYS A 221 11.50 -29.93 2.56
CA LYS A 221 12.52 -30.73 1.87
C LYS A 221 13.96 -30.43 2.28
N GLY A 222 14.13 -29.44 3.15
CA GLY A 222 15.44 -29.06 3.65
C GLY A 222 16.15 -27.97 2.82
N ALA A 223 17.26 -27.50 3.40
CA ALA A 223 17.99 -26.34 2.91
C ALA A 223 18.57 -26.49 1.49
N GLU A 224 18.97 -27.70 1.09
CA GLU A 224 19.57 -27.96 -0.23
C GLU A 224 18.56 -27.72 -1.35
N GLU A 225 17.31 -28.17 -1.20
CA GLU A 225 16.25 -27.95 -2.19
C GLU A 225 15.83 -26.48 -2.24
N ALA A 226 15.72 -25.83 -1.08
CA ALA A 226 15.46 -24.39 -1.00
C ALA A 226 16.56 -23.58 -1.72
N TYR A 227 17.82 -23.97 -1.52
CA TYR A 227 18.96 -23.29 -2.14
C TYR A 227 18.93 -23.39 -3.65
N LYS A 228 18.56 -24.53 -4.23
CA LYS A 228 18.44 -24.72 -5.68
C LYS A 228 17.50 -23.69 -6.33
N ILE A 229 16.40 -23.35 -5.66
CA ILE A 229 15.43 -22.35 -6.15
C ILE A 229 16.08 -20.98 -6.24
N ILE A 230 16.75 -20.55 -5.15
CA ILE A 230 17.32 -19.19 -5.04
C ILE A 230 18.62 -19.04 -5.83
N ARG A 231 19.46 -20.08 -5.84
CA ARG A 231 20.80 -20.02 -6.42
C ARG A 231 20.82 -19.52 -7.86
N ARG A 232 19.90 -19.96 -8.69
CA ARG A 232 19.81 -19.57 -10.10
C ARG A 232 19.51 -18.08 -10.30
N GLU A 233 18.91 -17.43 -9.30
CA GLU A 233 18.51 -16.02 -9.35
C GLU A 233 19.61 -15.09 -8.83
N VAL A 234 20.64 -15.62 -8.16
CA VAL A 234 21.68 -14.81 -7.53
C VAL A 234 23.08 -15.07 -8.07
N ILE A 235 23.42 -16.33 -8.42
CA ILE A 235 24.76 -16.64 -8.90
C ILE A 235 24.94 -16.20 -10.37
N GLY A 236 25.92 -15.35 -10.60
CA GLY A 236 26.16 -14.74 -11.91
C GLY A 236 25.30 -13.49 -12.20
N VAL A 237 24.51 -13.04 -11.22
CA VAL A 237 23.59 -11.88 -11.33
C VAL A 237 24.02 -10.79 -10.35
N ALA A 238 23.97 -9.51 -10.77
CA ALA A 238 24.24 -8.38 -9.87
C ALA A 238 23.13 -8.18 -8.84
N CYS A 239 23.51 -7.86 -7.59
CA CYS A 239 22.55 -7.46 -6.57
C CYS A 239 21.99 -6.07 -6.86
N THR A 240 20.66 -5.93 -6.77
CA THR A 240 19.91 -4.69 -7.03
C THR A 240 18.75 -4.59 -6.03
N PHE A 241 18.05 -3.46 -5.96
CA PHE A 241 16.82 -3.33 -5.18
C PHE A 241 15.71 -4.34 -5.56
N LYS A 242 15.76 -4.88 -6.78
CA LYS A 242 14.78 -5.85 -7.27
C LYS A 242 15.03 -7.29 -6.82
N ASN A 243 16.20 -7.59 -6.27
CA ASN A 243 16.58 -8.96 -5.92
C ASN A 243 17.40 -9.07 -4.62
N GLU A 244 17.59 -7.99 -3.87
CA GLU A 244 18.41 -7.98 -2.66
C GLU A 244 17.93 -8.98 -1.60
N PHE A 245 16.60 -9.15 -1.46
CA PHE A 245 16.04 -10.15 -0.53
C PHE A 245 16.51 -11.57 -0.88
N LEU A 246 16.61 -11.89 -2.18
CA LEU A 246 17.10 -13.18 -2.62
C LEU A 246 18.59 -13.37 -2.28
N PHE A 247 19.41 -12.32 -2.37
CA PHE A 247 20.80 -12.38 -1.93
C PHE A 247 20.93 -12.60 -0.43
N GLY A 248 20.11 -11.93 0.39
CA GLY A 248 20.05 -12.17 1.83
C GLY A 248 19.68 -13.62 2.14
N ARG A 249 18.63 -14.13 1.48
CA ARG A 249 18.19 -15.52 1.63
C ARG A 249 19.24 -16.54 1.15
N ALA A 250 19.84 -16.30 0.00
CA ALA A 250 20.89 -17.15 -0.54
C ALA A 250 22.12 -17.24 0.37
N LYS A 251 22.50 -16.10 0.98
CA LYS A 251 23.61 -16.05 1.95
C LYS A 251 23.34 -16.98 3.12
N LEU A 252 22.16 -16.91 3.74
CA LEU A 252 21.78 -17.77 4.86
C LEU A 252 21.85 -19.26 4.48
N LEU A 253 21.33 -19.61 3.32
CA LEU A 253 21.33 -21.00 2.83
C LEU A 253 22.75 -21.47 2.47
N ALA A 254 23.55 -20.64 1.79
CA ALA A 254 24.92 -20.97 1.42
C ALA A 254 25.82 -21.16 2.66
N GLU A 255 25.66 -20.33 3.70
CA GLU A 255 26.35 -20.47 4.99
C GLU A 255 25.95 -21.80 5.67
N LYS A 256 24.65 -22.08 5.76
CA LYS A 256 24.14 -23.33 6.35
C LYS A 256 24.65 -24.58 5.63
N LEU A 257 24.83 -24.52 4.31
CA LEU A 257 25.22 -25.64 3.46
C LEU A 257 26.73 -25.73 3.19
N GLY A 258 27.55 -24.76 3.66
CA GLY A 258 28.97 -24.71 3.43
C GLY A 258 29.37 -24.48 1.96
N LYS A 259 28.56 -23.75 1.18
CA LYS A 259 28.81 -23.43 -0.24
C LYS A 259 29.78 -22.26 -0.36
N SER A 260 31.06 -22.48 -0.10
CA SER A 260 32.04 -21.39 0.07
C SER A 260 32.20 -20.49 -1.16
N GLU A 261 32.28 -21.06 -2.38
CA GLU A 261 32.42 -20.27 -3.61
C GLU A 261 31.20 -19.37 -3.88
N ASP A 262 29.99 -19.95 -3.77
CA ASP A 262 28.75 -19.20 -3.93
C ASP A 262 28.63 -18.10 -2.84
N LEU A 263 29.05 -18.39 -1.63
CA LEU A 263 29.03 -17.45 -0.50
C LEU A 263 29.95 -16.25 -0.72
N GLU A 264 31.15 -16.47 -1.27
CA GLU A 264 32.08 -15.39 -1.65
C GLU A 264 31.46 -14.48 -2.71
N TRP A 265 30.86 -15.06 -3.74
CA TRP A 265 30.11 -14.31 -4.76
C TRP A 265 29.01 -13.47 -4.15
N ILE A 266 28.12 -14.09 -3.37
CA ILE A 266 26.97 -13.43 -2.73
C ILE A 266 27.44 -12.26 -1.85
N LYS A 267 28.46 -12.46 -1.01
CA LYS A 267 29.02 -11.41 -0.15
C LYS A 267 29.58 -10.25 -0.96
N SER A 268 30.31 -10.54 -2.04
CA SER A 268 30.86 -9.51 -2.92
C SER A 268 29.79 -8.65 -3.58
N GLN A 269 28.68 -9.27 -4.00
CA GLN A 269 27.54 -8.56 -4.61
C GLN A 269 26.79 -7.69 -3.58
N LEU A 270 26.53 -8.21 -2.38
CA LEU A 270 25.91 -7.45 -1.30
C LEU A 270 26.75 -6.26 -0.85
N GLU A 271 28.08 -6.42 -0.75
CA GLU A 271 29.00 -5.34 -0.43
C GLU A 271 29.01 -4.25 -1.53
N THR A 272 29.03 -4.67 -2.80
CA THR A 272 28.96 -3.77 -3.94
C THR A 272 27.64 -2.97 -3.95
N PHE A 273 26.53 -3.64 -3.69
CA PHE A 273 25.21 -3.03 -3.57
C PHE A 273 25.16 -2.03 -2.40
N SER A 274 25.61 -2.42 -1.21
CA SER A 274 25.65 -1.54 -0.03
C SER A 274 26.45 -0.26 -0.28
N LYS A 275 27.64 -0.38 -0.87
CA LYS A 275 28.47 0.79 -1.25
C LYS A 275 27.76 1.71 -2.25
N ALA A 276 27.02 1.12 -3.21
CA ALA A 276 26.25 1.89 -4.18
C ALA A 276 25.09 2.66 -3.52
N VAL A 277 24.36 2.01 -2.59
CA VAL A 277 23.28 2.63 -1.81
C VAL A 277 23.83 3.77 -0.92
N GLU A 278 24.90 3.53 -0.17
CA GLU A 278 25.55 4.56 0.65
C GLU A 278 25.97 5.78 -0.18
N LYS A 279 26.54 5.55 -1.36
CA LYS A 279 26.93 6.64 -2.27
C LYS A 279 25.70 7.41 -2.79
N ALA A 280 24.61 6.71 -3.09
CA ALA A 280 23.37 7.34 -3.50
C ALA A 280 22.74 8.19 -2.38
N ASP A 281 22.74 7.69 -1.15
CA ASP A 281 22.25 8.41 0.04
C ASP A 281 23.06 9.68 0.34
N LEU A 282 24.37 9.63 0.21
CA LEU A 282 25.24 10.79 0.35
C LEU A 282 24.95 11.88 -0.69
N ILE A 283 24.52 11.51 -1.88
CA ILE A 283 24.14 12.43 -2.95
C ILE A 283 22.75 13.02 -2.67
N SER A 284 21.81 12.22 -2.16
CA SER A 284 20.43 12.65 -1.89
C SER A 284 20.32 13.65 -0.74
N LYS A 285 21.09 13.48 0.31
CA LYS A 285 21.16 14.42 1.45
C LYS A 285 21.60 15.83 1.04
N ARG A 286 22.06 16.01 -0.20
CA ARG A 286 22.52 17.29 -0.76
C ARG A 286 21.50 18.10 -1.54
N SER A 287 20.26 17.68 -1.65
CA SER A 287 19.15 18.39 -2.32
C SER A 287 18.44 17.65 -3.46
N LEU A 288 17.28 17.06 -3.24
CA LEU A 288 16.28 16.91 -4.31
C LEU A 288 14.90 16.45 -3.75
N PRO A 289 13.75 16.86 -4.36
CA PRO A 289 12.41 16.44 -3.95
C PRO A 289 12.19 14.93 -4.17
N LEU A 290 11.48 14.27 -3.26
CA LEU A 290 11.24 12.81 -3.21
C LEU A 290 10.82 12.13 -4.53
N ARG A 291 10.04 12.80 -5.39
CA ARG A 291 9.57 12.25 -6.69
C ARG A 291 10.64 12.09 -7.78
N GLN A 292 11.81 12.69 -7.59
CA GLN A 292 12.93 12.50 -8.54
C GLN A 292 13.91 11.41 -8.08
N TRP A 293 13.72 10.91 -6.87
CA TRP A 293 14.65 10.02 -6.20
C TRP A 293 14.76 8.65 -6.88
N GLU A 294 13.66 8.01 -7.19
CA GLU A 294 13.66 6.69 -7.83
C GLU A 294 14.32 6.67 -9.20
N LYS A 295 14.05 7.68 -10.03
CA LYS A 295 14.72 7.82 -11.34
C LYS A 295 16.23 8.09 -11.22
N ILE A 296 16.62 8.83 -10.19
CA ILE A 296 18.04 9.14 -9.93
C ILE A 296 18.73 7.94 -9.33
N GLN A 297 18.11 7.18 -8.45
CA GLN A 297 18.64 5.91 -7.94
C GLN A 297 18.91 4.93 -9.10
N GLU A 298 18.00 4.75 -10.01
CA GLU A 298 18.16 3.87 -11.16
C GLU A 298 19.28 4.34 -12.12
N MET A 299 19.41 5.65 -12.35
CA MET A 299 20.48 6.23 -13.15
C MET A 299 21.86 6.11 -12.47
N LEU A 300 21.94 6.41 -11.17
CA LEU A 300 23.19 6.31 -10.41
C LEU A 300 23.64 4.87 -10.27
N TRP A 301 22.71 3.95 -10.07
CA TRP A 301 22.97 2.52 -10.07
C TRP A 301 23.59 2.04 -11.40
N LYS A 302 22.96 2.37 -12.52
CA LYS A 302 23.47 2.02 -13.87
C LYS A 302 24.86 2.58 -14.14
N LYS A 303 25.16 3.78 -13.60
CA LYS A 303 26.48 4.41 -13.72
C LYS A 303 27.52 3.75 -12.82
N THR A 304 27.17 3.48 -11.55
CA THR A 304 28.09 2.89 -10.55
C THR A 304 28.45 1.44 -10.93
N VAL A 305 27.51 0.66 -11.43
CA VAL A 305 27.76 -0.71 -11.91
C VAL A 305 28.69 -0.71 -13.15
N ARG A 306 28.60 0.30 -14.02
CA ARG A 306 29.52 0.43 -15.19
C ARG A 306 30.93 0.89 -14.82
N GLU A 307 31.08 1.60 -13.67
CA GLU A 307 32.42 2.06 -13.21
C GLU A 307 33.16 0.99 -12.38
N ILE A 308 32.47 -0.07 -11.95
CA ILE A 308 33.00 -1.16 -11.11
C ILE A 308 33.23 -2.45 -11.96
N SER A 309 32.59 -2.56 -13.13
CA SER A 309 32.81 -3.64 -14.09
C SER A 309 33.94 -3.29 -15.07
#